data_55ddc06beb839c573294a5f149fa0d55
#
_entry.id   55ddc06beb839c573294a5f149fa0d55
#
_cell.length_a   1.000
_cell.length_b   1.000
_cell.length_c   1.000
_cell.angle_alpha   90.00
_cell.angle_beta   90.00
_cell.angle_gamma   90.00
#
_symmetry.space_group_name_H-M   'P 1'
#
loop_
_entity.id
_entity.type
_entity.pdbx_description
1 polymer ?
#
loop_
_entity_poly.entity_id
_entity_poly.type
_entity_poly.pdbx_seq_one_letter_code
_entity_poly.pdbx_strand_id
1 'polypeptide(L)'
;MKYGSLILEKKEYVYLKRILNVSGYAGDFETQNSLQKLSDELKEAQIMDNEKMPSDVIRFNSKATLIFENGIEKTLQLVIPTERNVHQNKVSILAPMGAALIGYAEGDTIIWDFPGGRHHLKIAQVNQEETAKGLNLVI
;
A
#
# COMPACT_ATOMS: atom_id res chain seq x y z
N MET A 1 0.25 0.84 14.60
CA MET A 1 0.42 1.87 13.55
C MET A 1 0.92 3.16 14.18
N LYS A 2 1.92 3.75 13.58
CA LYS A 2 2.56 4.97 14.08
C LYS A 2 1.57 6.13 14.28
N TYR A 3 0.62 6.26 13.35
CA TYR A 3 -0.36 7.35 13.39
C TYR A 3 -1.75 6.91 13.85
N GLY A 4 -1.90 5.70 14.33
CA GLY A 4 -3.15 5.17 14.85
C GLY A 4 -4.10 4.59 13.81
N SER A 5 -3.99 5.01 12.57
CA SER A 5 -4.78 4.52 11.44
C SER A 5 -4.00 4.74 10.14
N LEU A 6 -4.52 4.26 9.02
CA LEU A 6 -3.94 4.57 7.72
C LEU A 6 -4.03 6.06 7.46
N ILE A 7 -3.01 6.61 6.79
CA ILE A 7 -3.03 8.00 6.32
C ILE A 7 -3.00 7.99 4.81
N LEU A 8 -3.94 8.69 4.18
CA LEU A 8 -4.07 8.73 2.74
C LEU A 8 -4.22 10.16 2.25
N GLU A 9 -3.58 10.45 1.11
CA GLU A 9 -3.76 11.71 0.43
C GLU A 9 -5.15 11.71 -0.25
N LYS A 10 -5.77 12.85 -0.31
CA LYS A 10 -7.17 13.01 -0.72
C LYS A 10 -7.48 12.41 -2.09
N LYS A 11 -6.67 12.71 -3.11
CA LYS A 11 -6.90 12.21 -4.47
C LYS A 11 -6.60 10.72 -4.58
N GLU A 12 -5.58 10.26 -3.88
CA GLU A 12 -5.21 8.85 -3.84
C GLU A 12 -6.29 8.03 -3.14
N TYR A 13 -6.92 8.58 -2.10
CA TYR A 13 -8.04 7.95 -1.44
C TYR A 13 -9.23 7.76 -2.39
N VAL A 14 -9.59 8.81 -3.13
CA VAL A 14 -10.70 8.74 -4.09
C VAL A 14 -10.41 7.69 -5.17
N TYR A 15 -9.20 7.68 -5.71
CA TYR A 15 -8.79 6.69 -6.68
C TYR A 15 -8.87 5.28 -6.13
N LEU A 16 -8.35 5.07 -4.92
CA LEU A 16 -8.33 3.76 -4.28
C LEU A 16 -9.76 3.23 -4.07
N LYS A 17 -10.66 4.08 -3.59
CA LYS A 17 -12.07 3.71 -3.42
C LYS A 17 -12.70 3.29 -4.75
N ARG A 18 -12.40 3.99 -5.83
CA ARG A 18 -12.91 3.65 -7.16
C ARG A 18 -12.41 2.31 -7.64
N ILE A 19 -11.10 2.09 -7.55
CA ILE A 19 -10.51 0.87 -8.07
C ILE A 19 -10.99 -0.36 -7.28
N LEU A 20 -11.20 -0.21 -5.98
CA LEU A 20 -11.77 -1.28 -5.16
C LEU A 20 -13.21 -1.59 -5.56
N ASN A 21 -14.01 -0.57 -5.87
CA ASN A 21 -15.38 -0.76 -6.30
C ASN A 21 -15.48 -1.43 -7.69
N VAL A 22 -14.63 -1.01 -8.62
CA VAL A 22 -14.64 -1.51 -10.01
C VAL A 22 -14.07 -2.92 -10.08
N SER A 23 -12.93 -3.15 -9.44
CA SER A 23 -12.26 -4.45 -9.45
C SER A 23 -13.04 -5.49 -8.65
N GLY A 24 -13.87 -5.02 -7.74
CA GLY A 24 -14.62 -5.85 -6.85
C GLY A 24 -13.71 -6.79 -6.08
N TYR A 25 -14.20 -8.00 -5.89
CA TYR A 25 -13.43 -9.02 -5.21
C TYR A 25 -13.01 -10.12 -6.20
N ALA A 26 -12.63 -9.68 -7.41
CA ALA A 26 -12.08 -10.58 -8.41
C ALA A 26 -10.72 -11.10 -7.96
N GLY A 27 -10.40 -12.33 -8.35
CA GLY A 27 -9.17 -12.98 -7.98
C GLY A 27 -9.40 -14.13 -7.02
N ASP A 28 -8.31 -14.66 -6.46
CA ASP A 28 -8.39 -15.76 -5.53
C ASP A 28 -8.85 -15.32 -4.13
N PHE A 29 -9.06 -16.28 -3.27
CA PHE A 29 -9.57 -16.06 -1.92
C PHE A 29 -8.64 -15.15 -1.10
N GLU A 30 -7.34 -15.33 -1.22
CA GLU A 30 -6.35 -14.55 -0.47
C GLU A 30 -6.33 -13.10 -0.93
N THR A 31 -6.42 -12.88 -2.23
CA THR A 31 -6.51 -11.52 -2.80
C THR A 31 -7.79 -10.85 -2.34
N GLN A 32 -8.92 -11.55 -2.38
CA GLN A 32 -10.20 -11.02 -1.91
C GLN A 32 -10.14 -10.63 -0.44
N ASN A 33 -9.52 -11.47 0.40
CA ASN A 33 -9.36 -11.17 1.82
C ASN A 33 -8.51 -9.93 2.06
N SER A 34 -7.43 -9.78 1.32
CA SER A 34 -6.55 -8.62 1.43
C SER A 34 -7.27 -7.33 1.05
N LEU A 35 -8.04 -7.36 -0.03
CA LEU A 35 -8.80 -6.20 -0.47
C LEU A 35 -9.94 -5.86 0.51
N GLN A 36 -10.59 -6.87 1.08
CA GLN A 36 -11.61 -6.64 2.08
C GLN A 36 -11.02 -6.01 3.35
N LYS A 37 -9.87 -6.50 3.79
CA LYS A 37 -9.19 -5.91 4.95
C LYS A 37 -8.81 -4.46 4.69
N LEU A 38 -8.28 -4.15 3.50
CA LEU A 38 -7.98 -2.78 3.12
C LEU A 38 -9.23 -1.92 3.12
N SER A 39 -10.31 -2.41 2.54
CA SER A 39 -11.60 -1.69 2.51
C SER A 39 -12.08 -1.36 3.92
N ASP A 40 -11.94 -2.29 4.84
CA ASP A 40 -12.32 -2.07 6.24
C ASP A 40 -11.43 -1.03 6.92
N GLU A 41 -10.13 -1.07 6.69
CA GLU A 41 -9.20 -0.09 7.25
C GLU A 41 -9.41 1.32 6.69
N LEU A 42 -9.86 1.42 5.44
CA LEU A 42 -10.15 2.72 4.81
C LEU A 42 -11.28 3.47 5.50
N LYS A 43 -12.18 2.77 6.16
CA LYS A 43 -13.30 3.41 6.88
C LYS A 43 -12.83 4.32 8.01
N GLU A 44 -11.66 4.03 8.58
CA GLU A 44 -11.09 4.78 9.69
C GLU A 44 -9.83 5.54 9.30
N ALA A 45 -9.51 5.60 8.01
CA ALA A 45 -8.31 6.28 7.52
C ALA A 45 -8.40 7.78 7.73
N GLN A 46 -7.25 8.39 8.00
CA GLN A 46 -7.10 9.85 8.04
C GLN A 46 -6.82 10.33 6.62
N ILE A 47 -7.64 11.24 6.13
CA ILE A 47 -7.50 11.78 4.77
C ILE A 47 -6.89 13.17 4.87
N MET A 48 -5.81 13.40 4.14
CA MET A 48 -5.05 14.65 4.21
C MET A 48 -4.81 15.25 2.85
N ASP A 49 -4.65 16.56 2.83
CA ASP A 49 -4.19 17.27 1.64
C ASP A 49 -2.73 16.90 1.38
N ASN A 50 -2.32 17.00 0.12
CA ASN A 50 -0.97 16.63 -0.30
C ASN A 50 0.13 17.32 0.52
N GLU A 51 -0.05 18.60 0.82
CA GLU A 51 0.93 19.39 1.55
C GLU A 51 1.09 18.96 3.01
N LYS A 52 0.09 18.26 3.54
CA LYS A 52 0.08 17.82 4.94
C LYS A 52 0.48 16.36 5.12
N MET A 53 0.73 15.66 4.03
CA MET A 53 1.11 14.25 4.11
C MET A 53 2.45 14.09 4.79
N PRO A 54 2.55 13.20 5.80
CA PRO A 54 3.85 12.86 6.36
C PRO A 54 4.74 12.21 5.30
N SER A 55 6.03 12.50 5.37
CA SER A 55 7.00 11.99 4.38
C SER A 55 7.33 10.51 4.57
N ASP A 56 6.92 9.92 5.67
CA ASP A 56 7.24 8.53 6.04
C ASP A 56 6.07 7.56 5.85
N VAL A 57 5.01 7.99 5.19
CA VAL A 57 3.83 7.16 4.90
C VAL A 57 3.91 6.63 3.47
N ILE A 58 3.59 5.34 3.31
CA ILE A 58 3.61 4.71 1.98
C ILE A 58 2.42 5.21 1.16
N ARG A 59 2.74 5.79 0.01
CA ARG A 59 1.80 6.31 -0.97
C ARG A 59 1.99 5.57 -2.29
N PHE A 60 1.12 5.85 -3.29
CA PHE A 60 1.39 5.40 -4.64
C PHE A 60 2.75 5.93 -5.11
N ASN A 61 3.52 5.07 -5.76
CA ASN A 61 4.87 5.31 -6.24
C ASN A 61 5.95 5.38 -5.15
N SER A 62 5.59 5.29 -3.88
CA SER A 62 6.58 5.18 -2.81
C SER A 62 7.37 3.88 -2.94
N LYS A 63 8.67 3.95 -2.64
CA LYS A 63 9.50 2.78 -2.47
C LYS A 63 9.59 2.46 -0.99
N ALA A 64 9.33 1.22 -0.63
CA ALA A 64 9.37 0.77 0.76
C ALA A 64 10.37 -0.37 0.90
N THR A 65 11.22 -0.27 1.90
CA THR A 65 12.14 -1.35 2.27
C THR A 65 11.52 -2.11 3.43
N LEU A 66 11.32 -3.40 3.23
CA LEU A 66 10.63 -4.30 4.18
C LEU A 66 11.62 -5.28 4.74
N ILE A 67 11.51 -5.56 6.04
CA ILE A 67 12.26 -6.62 6.70
C ILE A 67 11.28 -7.69 7.15
N PHE A 68 11.45 -8.90 6.62
CA PHE A 68 10.62 -10.05 6.97
C PHE A 68 11.15 -10.72 8.25
N GLU A 69 10.32 -11.55 8.87
CA GLU A 69 10.67 -12.21 10.14
C GLU A 69 11.90 -13.13 10.06
N ASN A 70 12.24 -13.62 8.85
CA ASN A 70 13.46 -14.41 8.63
C ASN A 70 14.70 -13.55 8.39
N GLY A 71 14.60 -12.22 8.52
CA GLY A 71 15.70 -11.29 8.31
C GLY A 71 15.92 -10.88 6.87
N ILE A 72 15.17 -11.42 5.92
CA ILE A 72 15.28 -11.02 4.52
C ILE A 72 14.75 -9.60 4.35
N GLU A 73 15.51 -8.79 3.64
CA GLU A 73 15.18 -7.42 3.33
C GLU A 73 14.82 -7.30 1.85
N LYS A 74 13.74 -6.57 1.56
CA LYS A 74 13.28 -6.38 0.18
C LYS A 74 12.77 -4.96 0.00
N THR A 75 13.17 -4.32 -1.10
CA THR A 75 12.65 -3.01 -1.49
C THR A 75 11.69 -3.18 -2.66
N LEU A 76 10.51 -2.58 -2.54
CA LEU A 76 9.52 -2.61 -3.61
C LEU A 76 8.87 -1.24 -3.77
N GLN A 77 8.21 -1.03 -4.90
CA GLN A 77 7.48 0.20 -5.20
C GLN A 77 6.00 -0.13 -5.35
N LEU A 78 5.16 0.63 -4.65
CA LEU A 78 3.71 0.48 -4.75
C LEU A 78 3.20 1.27 -5.95
N VAL A 79 2.48 0.60 -6.86
CA VAL A 79 2.02 1.23 -8.09
C VAL A 79 0.56 0.92 -8.39
N ILE A 80 -0.02 1.70 -9.31
CA ILE A 80 -1.34 1.38 -9.87
C ILE A 80 -1.25 0.10 -10.71
N PRO A 81 -2.36 -0.63 -10.89
CA PRO A 81 -2.30 -1.98 -11.50
C PRO A 81 -1.64 -2.03 -12.87
N THR A 82 -1.84 -1.01 -13.70
CA THR A 82 -1.27 -0.98 -15.05
C THR A 82 0.24 -0.82 -15.07
N GLU A 83 0.85 -0.38 -13.99
CA GLU A 83 2.30 -0.18 -13.89
C GLU A 83 3.02 -1.32 -13.18
N ARG A 84 2.30 -2.38 -12.84
CA ARG A 84 2.88 -3.56 -12.21
C ARG A 84 4.03 -4.13 -13.05
N ASN A 85 5.16 -4.41 -12.40
CA ASN A 85 6.31 -4.99 -13.07
C ASN A 85 7.15 -5.79 -12.08
N VAL A 86 7.06 -7.11 -12.17
CA VAL A 86 7.77 -8.03 -11.26
C VAL A 86 9.29 -7.85 -11.34
N HIS A 87 9.81 -7.63 -12.52
CA HIS A 87 11.26 -7.49 -12.73
C HIS A 87 11.82 -6.20 -12.12
N GLN A 88 11.00 -5.19 -11.96
CA GLN A 88 11.38 -3.91 -11.34
C GLN A 88 10.87 -3.77 -9.91
N ASN A 89 10.37 -4.85 -9.32
CA ASN A 89 9.79 -4.85 -7.97
C ASN A 89 8.66 -3.83 -7.81
N LYS A 90 7.88 -3.63 -8.86
CA LYS A 90 6.69 -2.78 -8.83
C LYS A 90 5.47 -3.64 -8.55
N VAL A 91 4.84 -3.39 -7.41
CA VAL A 91 3.75 -4.20 -6.88
C VAL A 91 2.44 -3.44 -7.02
N SER A 92 1.44 -4.09 -7.61
CA SER A 92 0.10 -3.51 -7.76
C SER A 92 -0.57 -3.30 -6.40
N ILE A 93 -1.30 -2.20 -6.28
CA ILE A 93 -2.18 -1.96 -5.12
C ILE A 93 -3.20 -3.08 -4.93
N LEU A 94 -3.58 -3.78 -6.00
CA LEU A 94 -4.54 -4.88 -5.92
C LEU A 94 -3.92 -6.21 -5.48
N ALA A 95 -2.60 -6.31 -5.48
CA ALA A 95 -1.93 -7.50 -4.96
C ALA A 95 -1.99 -7.49 -3.42
N PRO A 96 -1.98 -8.67 -2.77
CA PRO A 96 -2.00 -8.73 -1.30
C PRO A 96 -0.92 -7.88 -0.64
N MET A 97 0.31 -7.90 -1.16
CA MET A 97 1.40 -7.10 -0.60
C MET A 97 1.13 -5.60 -0.75
N GLY A 98 0.66 -5.16 -1.91
CA GLY A 98 0.33 -3.75 -2.15
C GLY A 98 -0.79 -3.27 -1.23
N ALA A 99 -1.85 -4.07 -1.12
CA ALA A 99 -2.97 -3.76 -0.23
C ALA A 99 -2.54 -3.68 1.24
N ALA A 100 -1.53 -4.47 1.62
CA ALA A 100 -1.03 -4.48 2.99
C ALA A 100 -0.21 -3.25 3.34
N LEU A 101 0.36 -2.55 2.35
CA LEU A 101 1.35 -1.50 2.60
C LEU A 101 0.79 -0.09 2.58
N ILE A 102 -0.18 0.20 1.72
CA ILE A 102 -0.63 1.58 1.52
C ILE A 102 -1.13 2.20 2.83
N GLY A 103 -0.69 3.42 3.10
CA GLY A 103 -1.13 4.18 4.27
C GLY A 103 -0.38 3.87 5.56
N TYR A 104 0.46 2.85 5.57
CA TYR A 104 1.31 2.55 6.72
C TYR A 104 2.58 3.41 6.69
N ALA A 105 3.20 3.56 7.86
CA ALA A 105 4.35 4.44 8.03
C ALA A 105 5.64 3.66 8.26
N GLU A 106 6.77 4.31 7.97
CA GLU A 106 8.08 3.80 8.36
C GLU A 106 8.12 3.50 9.85
N GLY A 107 8.61 2.32 10.20
CA GLY A 107 8.64 1.83 11.57
C GLY A 107 7.47 0.95 11.95
N ASP A 108 6.39 0.97 11.17
CA ASP A 108 5.24 0.10 11.45
C ASP A 108 5.59 -1.37 11.20
N THR A 109 5.00 -2.23 12.01
CA THR A 109 5.03 -3.68 11.82
C THR A 109 3.66 -4.13 11.35
N ILE A 110 3.62 -4.91 10.29
CA ILE A 110 2.39 -5.39 9.68
C ILE A 110 2.29 -6.90 9.85
N ILE A 111 1.12 -7.36 10.26
CA ILE A 111 0.75 -8.78 10.26
C ILE A 111 -0.32 -8.94 9.20
N TRP A 112 -0.05 -9.78 8.19
CA TRP A 112 -0.93 -9.90 7.05
C TRP A 112 -0.96 -11.32 6.52
N ASP A 113 -2.12 -11.72 5.98
CA ASP A 113 -2.28 -13.02 5.35
C ASP A 113 -1.91 -12.89 3.87
N PHE A 114 -0.80 -13.51 3.50
CA PHE A 114 -0.33 -13.57 2.12
C PHE A 114 -0.51 -14.97 1.57
N PRO A 115 -0.44 -15.14 0.25
CA PRO A 115 -0.33 -16.48 -0.31
C PRO A 115 0.86 -17.20 0.33
N GLY A 116 0.59 -18.38 0.89
CA GLY A 116 1.61 -19.12 1.61
C GLY A 116 1.58 -18.97 3.13
N GLY A 117 0.71 -18.08 3.65
CA GLY A 117 0.50 -17.97 5.09
C GLY A 117 0.58 -16.56 5.65
N ARG A 118 0.49 -16.50 6.98
CA ARG A 118 0.56 -15.24 7.71
C ARG A 118 2.01 -14.84 7.92
N HIS A 119 2.33 -13.60 7.61
CA HIS A 119 3.68 -13.05 7.74
C HIS A 119 3.70 -11.80 8.60
N HIS A 120 4.81 -11.62 9.30
CA HIS A 120 5.13 -10.39 10.03
C HIS A 120 6.21 -9.68 9.25
N LEU A 121 6.03 -8.42 8.97
CA LEU A 121 7.04 -7.62 8.30
C LEU A 121 7.12 -6.23 8.91
N LYS A 122 8.32 -5.66 8.88
CA LYS A 122 8.57 -4.31 9.36
C LYS A 122 8.89 -3.40 8.18
N ILE A 123 8.30 -2.22 8.19
CA ILE A 123 8.62 -1.17 7.21
C ILE A 123 9.84 -0.44 7.72
N ALA A 124 11.01 -0.75 7.16
CA ALA A 124 12.28 -0.19 7.62
C ALA A 124 12.54 1.20 7.08
N GLN A 125 12.09 1.48 5.85
CA GLN A 125 12.33 2.75 5.18
C GLN A 125 11.26 3.03 4.13
N VAL A 126 10.88 4.30 4.01
CA VAL A 126 9.96 4.79 2.97
C VAL A 126 10.67 5.90 2.21
N ASN A 127 10.74 5.76 0.88
CA ASN A 127 11.35 6.75 -0.02
C ASN A 127 10.28 7.32 -0.93
N GLN A 128 10.16 8.64 -0.97
CA GLN A 128 9.12 9.37 -1.67
C GLN A 128 9.59 10.05 -2.97
N GLU A 129 10.78 9.78 -3.45
CA GLU A 129 11.30 10.44 -4.66
C GLU A 129 10.36 10.28 -5.86
N GLU A 130 9.86 9.06 -6.08
CA GLU A 130 8.96 8.78 -7.19
C GLU A 130 7.53 9.29 -6.92
N THR A 131 7.15 9.46 -5.65
CA THR A 131 5.87 10.04 -5.28
C THR A 131 5.76 11.49 -5.73
N ALA A 132 6.86 12.23 -5.70
CA ALA A 132 6.89 13.64 -6.11
C ALA A 132 6.49 13.84 -7.57
N LYS A 133 6.57 12.82 -8.41
CA LYS A 133 6.12 12.87 -9.81
C LYS A 133 4.60 12.84 -9.93
N GLY A 134 3.91 12.51 -8.84
CA GLY A 134 2.45 12.44 -8.79
C GLY A 134 1.86 11.25 -9.51
N LEU A 135 0.55 11.11 -9.39
CA LEU A 135 -0.21 10.13 -10.13
C LEU A 135 -0.82 10.80 -11.36
N ASN A 136 -0.61 10.21 -12.52
CA ASN A 136 -1.28 10.62 -13.74
C ASN A 136 -2.64 9.95 -13.79
N LEU A 137 -3.54 10.40 -12.94
CA LEU A 137 -4.87 9.82 -12.83
C LEU A 137 -5.86 10.56 -13.70
N VAL A 138 -6.52 9.82 -14.57
CA VAL A 138 -7.71 10.29 -15.28
C VAL A 138 -8.90 9.86 -14.40
N ILE A 139 -9.42 10.80 -13.67
CA ILE A 139 -10.53 10.54 -12.76
C ILE A 139 -11.81 11.05 -13.38
#